data_138130e96f3f77c9b6653cf6b74a595e
#
_entry.id   138130e96f3f77c9b6653cf6b74a595e
#
_cell.length_a   1.000
_cell.length_b   1.000
_cell.length_c   1.000
_cell.angle_alpha   90.00
_cell.angle_beta   90.00
_cell.angle_gamma   90.00
#
_symmetry.space_group_name_H-M   'P 1'
#
loop_
_entity.id
_entity.type
_entity.pdbx_description
1 polymer ?
#
loop_
_entity_poly.entity_id
_entity_poly.type
_entity_poly.pdbx_seq_one_letter_code
_entity_poly.pdbx_strand_id
1 'polypeptide(L)'
;MKNYYESRFAVLNKTDTPLLIKNLKIPKLKNNQLLVKIKYSYICGTQMNEISGSKGVDKYLPHTLGHEASGYIVSLGPNVKKFKVGEKVILSWIKKKELGSVNPFYFDEKNKKINSGLVSTFSNFTVVSKDRVYKIPANLPMDIAALFGCALPTGFGIVLNYLKKISKNDYVGIYGVGGVGIMSLIALKSLGIKNIYAIDKNKRNLNIAKKFGCKFTSTLENFEKKILSKFINKKDIKYNFEMSGNKMMMEAAIKNLSDSGNMIFAGNTKKGDFIRLNPYDLIFGKKIFGFSGNDVSLEKNFKNYIKIIKKINFKQISNIFSIYKFKNINEAILDFKKGTVLRPLIKF
;
A
#
# COMPACT_ATOMS: atom_id res chain seq x y z
N MET A 1 -13.67 -30.75 -13.09
CA MET A 1 -13.30 -29.34 -12.77
C MET A 1 -14.41 -28.75 -11.92
N LYS A 2 -14.13 -28.20 -10.74
CA LYS A 2 -15.14 -27.48 -9.95
C LYS A 2 -15.54 -26.23 -10.74
N ASN A 3 -16.80 -26.15 -11.17
CA ASN A 3 -17.34 -24.97 -11.84
C ASN A 3 -17.50 -23.86 -10.79
N TYR A 4 -16.60 -22.88 -10.80
CA TYR A 4 -16.69 -21.69 -9.94
C TYR A 4 -17.58 -20.65 -10.61
N TYR A 5 -18.91 -20.83 -10.52
CA TYR A 5 -19.85 -19.91 -11.17
C TYR A 5 -20.15 -18.67 -10.32
N GLU A 6 -19.84 -18.68 -9.02
CA GLU A 6 -20.14 -17.59 -8.08
C GLU A 6 -19.04 -17.39 -7.07
N SER A 7 -18.91 -16.14 -6.61
CA SER A 7 -17.99 -15.76 -5.55
C SER A 7 -18.58 -14.67 -4.69
N ARG A 8 -18.30 -14.72 -3.39
CA ARG A 8 -18.63 -13.62 -2.48
C ARG A 8 -17.64 -12.48 -2.67
N PHE A 9 -18.17 -11.27 -2.82
CA PHE A 9 -17.43 -10.02 -2.94
C PHE A 9 -17.92 -9.01 -1.92
N ALA A 10 -17.01 -8.19 -1.38
CA ALA A 10 -17.37 -6.97 -0.68
C ALA A 10 -17.51 -5.85 -1.72
N VAL A 11 -18.71 -5.32 -1.86
CA VAL A 11 -19.11 -4.34 -2.88
C VAL A 11 -19.36 -2.99 -2.24
N LEU A 12 -18.75 -1.95 -2.77
CA LEU A 12 -19.09 -0.56 -2.46
C LEU A 12 -20.29 -0.15 -3.32
N ASN A 13 -21.45 -0.01 -2.68
CA ASN A 13 -22.68 0.36 -3.38
C ASN A 13 -22.88 1.88 -3.40
N LYS A 14 -22.47 2.56 -2.33
CA LYS A 14 -22.50 4.01 -2.14
C LYS A 14 -21.32 4.40 -1.25
N THR A 15 -20.72 5.56 -1.49
CA THR A 15 -19.67 6.11 -0.62
C THR A 15 -20.20 6.39 0.79
N ASP A 16 -19.29 6.33 1.75
CA ASP A 16 -19.53 6.49 3.19
C ASP A 16 -20.58 5.52 3.78
N THR A 17 -20.69 4.34 3.18
CA THR A 17 -21.51 3.23 3.69
C THR A 17 -20.69 1.96 3.88
N PRO A 18 -21.13 1.02 4.75
CA PRO A 18 -20.50 -0.28 4.85
C PRO A 18 -20.51 -1.04 3.53
N LEU A 19 -19.49 -1.86 3.31
CA LEU A 19 -19.44 -2.75 2.15
C LEU A 19 -20.53 -3.83 2.27
N LEU A 20 -21.20 -4.12 1.17
CA LEU A 20 -22.19 -5.20 1.07
C LEU A 20 -21.50 -6.47 0.60
N ILE A 21 -21.62 -7.56 1.36
CA ILE A 21 -21.16 -8.88 0.91
C ILE A 21 -22.23 -9.47 0.01
N LYS A 22 -21.90 -9.63 -1.28
CA LYS A 22 -22.80 -10.16 -2.31
C LYS A 22 -22.20 -11.38 -3.00
N ASN A 23 -23.06 -12.33 -3.41
CA ASN A 23 -22.69 -13.37 -4.36
C ASN A 23 -22.72 -12.75 -5.77
N LEU A 24 -21.61 -12.85 -6.48
CA LEU A 24 -21.50 -12.35 -7.84
C LEU A 24 -21.14 -13.49 -8.81
N LYS A 25 -21.74 -13.49 -9.98
CA LYS A 25 -21.44 -14.43 -11.06
C LYS A 25 -20.05 -14.15 -11.62
N ILE A 26 -19.20 -15.18 -11.68
CA ILE A 26 -17.88 -15.10 -12.28
C ILE A 26 -18.03 -15.19 -13.80
N PRO A 27 -17.56 -14.20 -14.55
CA PRO A 27 -17.65 -14.22 -16.00
C PRO A 27 -16.70 -15.27 -16.62
N LYS A 28 -17.01 -15.73 -17.84
CA LYS A 28 -16.09 -16.54 -18.64
C LYS A 28 -14.77 -15.80 -18.84
N LEU A 29 -13.66 -16.50 -18.61
CA LEU A 29 -12.32 -15.90 -18.74
C LEU A 29 -12.05 -15.53 -20.20
N LYS A 30 -11.62 -14.29 -20.39
CA LYS A 30 -11.14 -13.75 -21.68
C LYS A 30 -9.65 -14.01 -21.85
N ASN A 31 -9.12 -13.66 -23.02
CA ASN A 31 -7.67 -13.71 -23.28
C ASN A 31 -6.88 -12.98 -22.19
N ASN A 32 -5.77 -13.60 -21.74
CA ASN A 32 -4.86 -13.05 -20.74
C ASN A 32 -5.47 -12.87 -19.34
N GLN A 33 -6.61 -13.49 -19.03
CA GLN A 33 -7.21 -13.47 -17.69
C GLN A 33 -6.96 -14.78 -16.94
N LEU A 34 -6.92 -14.68 -15.62
CA LEU A 34 -6.84 -15.79 -14.69
C LEU A 34 -7.97 -15.68 -13.67
N LEU A 35 -8.46 -16.83 -13.19
CA LEU A 35 -9.28 -16.93 -12.00
C LEU A 35 -8.38 -17.31 -10.81
N VAL A 36 -8.40 -16.50 -9.77
CA VAL A 36 -7.58 -16.69 -8.58
C VAL A 36 -8.45 -16.82 -7.35
N LYS A 37 -8.23 -17.87 -6.54
CA LYS A 37 -8.78 -18.02 -5.19
C LYS A 37 -7.92 -17.21 -4.23
N ILE A 38 -8.49 -16.19 -3.61
CA ILE A 38 -7.77 -15.34 -2.65
C ILE A 38 -7.53 -16.11 -1.35
N LYS A 39 -6.34 -15.93 -0.78
CA LYS A 39 -5.97 -16.44 0.54
C LYS A 39 -5.85 -15.32 1.56
N TYR A 40 -5.19 -14.22 1.17
CA TYR A 40 -4.99 -13.03 1.99
C TYR A 40 -5.12 -11.77 1.14
N SER A 41 -5.74 -10.73 1.70
CA SER A 41 -5.79 -9.40 1.11
C SER A 41 -5.68 -8.33 2.19
N TYR A 42 -4.84 -7.31 1.98
CA TYR A 42 -4.74 -6.18 2.91
C TYR A 42 -5.74 -5.07 2.56
N ILE A 43 -6.19 -4.36 3.60
CA ILE A 43 -6.90 -3.09 3.43
C ILE A 43 -5.87 -1.96 3.42
N CYS A 44 -5.87 -1.16 2.36
CA CYS A 44 -4.97 -0.02 2.19
C CYS A 44 -5.68 1.30 2.48
N GLY A 45 -4.94 2.35 2.86
CA GLY A 45 -5.47 3.70 3.01
C GLY A 45 -6.18 4.23 1.77
N THR A 46 -5.76 3.80 0.58
CA THR A 46 -6.41 4.13 -0.69
C THR A 46 -7.85 3.64 -0.75
N GLN A 47 -8.14 2.42 -0.26
CA GLN A 47 -9.53 1.94 -0.16
C GLN A 47 -10.35 2.73 0.87
N MET A 48 -9.72 3.18 1.96
CA MET A 48 -10.42 4.06 2.91
C MET A 48 -10.87 5.37 2.26
N ASN A 49 -10.02 5.94 1.38
CA ASN A 49 -10.36 7.14 0.61
C ASN A 49 -11.44 6.86 -0.45
N GLU A 50 -11.50 5.67 -1.03
CA GLU A 50 -12.58 5.24 -1.94
C GLU A 50 -13.89 5.09 -1.18
N ILE A 51 -13.89 4.34 -0.09
CA ILE A 51 -15.09 4.10 0.73
C ILE A 51 -15.66 5.42 1.26
N SER A 52 -14.82 6.35 1.73
CA SER A 52 -15.26 7.65 2.27
C SER A 52 -15.65 8.69 1.22
N GLY A 53 -15.43 8.42 -0.08
CA GLY A 53 -15.65 9.42 -1.14
C GLY A 53 -14.62 10.56 -1.17
N SER A 54 -13.51 10.45 -0.41
CA SER A 54 -12.48 11.51 -0.33
C SER A 54 -11.75 11.77 -1.66
N LYS A 55 -11.88 10.85 -2.63
CA LYS A 55 -11.34 11.00 -3.99
C LYS A 55 -12.27 11.81 -4.93
N GLY A 56 -13.43 12.27 -4.44
CA GLY A 56 -14.47 12.94 -5.22
C GLY A 56 -15.53 11.97 -5.71
N VAL A 57 -16.33 12.41 -6.70
CA VAL A 57 -17.45 11.62 -7.26
C VAL A 57 -16.92 10.31 -7.86
N ASP A 58 -17.45 9.20 -7.36
CA ASP A 58 -17.11 7.86 -7.85
C ASP A 58 -18.09 7.45 -8.97
N LYS A 59 -17.63 7.52 -10.21
CA LYS A 59 -18.40 7.19 -11.42
C LYS A 59 -18.57 5.69 -11.64
N TYR A 60 -17.90 4.84 -10.85
CA TYR A 60 -17.87 3.39 -11.03
C TYR A 60 -18.82 2.63 -10.10
N LEU A 61 -19.51 3.33 -9.20
CA LEU A 61 -20.47 2.71 -8.29
C LEU A 61 -21.62 2.00 -9.04
N PRO A 62 -22.06 0.82 -8.60
CA PRO A 62 -21.43 -0.01 -7.58
C PRO A 62 -20.22 -0.77 -8.13
N HIS A 63 -19.19 -0.97 -7.29
CA HIS A 63 -18.00 -1.71 -7.71
C HIS A 63 -17.37 -2.54 -6.57
N THR A 64 -16.53 -3.50 -6.97
CA THR A 64 -15.72 -4.34 -6.08
C THR A 64 -14.42 -3.63 -5.72
N LEU A 65 -13.89 -3.91 -4.53
CA LEU A 65 -12.70 -3.29 -3.97
C LEU A 65 -11.54 -4.27 -3.74
N GLY A 66 -10.42 -3.72 -3.28
CA GLY A 66 -9.19 -4.44 -2.99
C GLY A 66 -8.21 -4.45 -4.15
N HIS A 67 -6.90 -4.29 -3.85
CA HIS A 67 -5.89 -4.16 -4.91
C HIS A 67 -4.56 -4.84 -4.62
N GLU A 68 -4.46 -5.58 -3.53
CA GLU A 68 -3.27 -6.33 -3.14
C GLU A 68 -3.66 -7.61 -2.41
N ALA A 69 -3.15 -8.73 -2.88
CA ALA A 69 -3.49 -10.02 -2.31
C ALA A 69 -2.45 -11.09 -2.63
N SER A 70 -2.59 -12.23 -1.95
CA SER A 70 -2.01 -13.49 -2.36
C SER A 70 -3.09 -14.55 -2.51
N GLY A 71 -2.88 -15.51 -3.40
CA GLY A 71 -3.87 -16.54 -3.68
C GLY A 71 -3.32 -17.67 -4.50
N TYR A 72 -4.23 -18.50 -5.01
CA TYR A 72 -3.93 -19.67 -5.85
C TYR A 72 -4.67 -19.55 -7.18
N ILE A 73 -3.98 -19.84 -8.27
CA ILE A 73 -4.62 -19.91 -9.58
C ILE A 73 -5.53 -21.14 -9.63
N VAL A 74 -6.79 -20.94 -10.03
CA VAL A 74 -7.77 -22.01 -10.16
C VAL A 74 -8.21 -22.26 -11.58
N SER A 75 -8.08 -21.28 -12.47
CA SER A 75 -8.35 -21.43 -13.91
C SER A 75 -7.55 -20.41 -14.72
N LEU A 76 -7.25 -20.77 -15.96
CA LEU A 76 -6.51 -19.96 -16.91
C LEU A 76 -7.41 -19.66 -18.13
N GLY A 77 -7.47 -18.40 -18.51
CA GLY A 77 -8.07 -18.00 -19.78
C GLY A 77 -7.12 -18.26 -20.96
N PRO A 78 -7.60 -18.08 -22.20
CA PRO A 78 -6.77 -18.23 -23.38
C PRO A 78 -5.52 -17.33 -23.33
N ASN A 79 -4.42 -17.77 -23.96
CA ASN A 79 -3.13 -17.06 -24.05
C ASN A 79 -2.38 -16.83 -22.74
N VAL A 80 -2.75 -17.51 -21.66
CA VAL A 80 -2.00 -17.50 -20.41
C VAL A 80 -1.04 -18.71 -20.37
N LYS A 81 0.19 -18.53 -20.89
CA LYS A 81 1.19 -19.62 -21.02
C LYS A 81 2.18 -19.72 -19.85
N LYS A 82 2.42 -18.62 -19.13
CA LYS A 82 3.45 -18.54 -18.08
C LYS A 82 3.04 -19.05 -16.70
N PHE A 83 1.77 -19.41 -16.52
CA PHE A 83 1.18 -19.82 -15.25
C PHE A 83 0.57 -21.22 -15.34
N LYS A 84 0.44 -21.87 -14.16
CA LYS A 84 -0.23 -23.19 -14.03
C LYS A 84 -1.30 -23.10 -12.95
N VAL A 85 -2.36 -23.91 -13.07
CA VAL A 85 -3.37 -24.09 -12.02
C VAL A 85 -2.68 -24.62 -10.74
N GLY A 86 -3.07 -24.11 -9.59
CA GLY A 86 -2.47 -24.43 -8.29
C GLY A 86 -1.28 -23.55 -7.91
N GLU A 87 -0.68 -22.81 -8.83
CA GLU A 87 0.44 -21.91 -8.49
C GLU A 87 0.01 -20.82 -7.48
N LYS A 88 0.90 -20.54 -6.51
CA LYS A 88 0.79 -19.43 -5.56
C LYS A 88 1.15 -18.12 -6.24
N VAL A 89 0.28 -17.12 -6.12
CA VAL A 89 0.48 -15.84 -6.81
C VAL A 89 0.18 -14.64 -5.93
N ILE A 90 0.85 -13.53 -6.25
CA ILE A 90 0.56 -12.18 -5.78
C ILE A 90 -0.32 -11.50 -6.82
N LEU A 91 -1.33 -10.79 -6.36
CA LEU A 91 -2.15 -9.88 -7.13
C LEU A 91 -1.78 -8.45 -6.77
N SER A 92 -1.48 -7.65 -7.79
CA SER A 92 -0.99 -6.28 -7.62
C SER A 92 -1.72 -5.31 -8.55
N TRP A 93 -2.00 -4.10 -8.05
CA TRP A 93 -2.44 -3.00 -8.89
C TRP A 93 -1.31 -2.45 -9.80
N ILE A 94 -0.05 -2.72 -9.45
CA ILE A 94 1.13 -2.38 -10.27
C ILE A 94 1.23 -3.40 -11.40
N LYS A 95 1.11 -2.93 -12.64
CA LYS A 95 1.16 -3.80 -13.82
C LYS A 95 2.59 -4.07 -14.29
N LYS A 96 2.77 -5.20 -14.97
CA LYS A 96 3.95 -5.49 -15.79
C LYS A 96 3.87 -4.77 -17.14
N LYS A 97 4.97 -4.75 -17.86
CA LYS A 97 5.03 -4.19 -19.24
C LYS A 97 4.48 -5.14 -20.31
N GLU A 98 3.85 -6.25 -19.94
CA GLU A 98 3.27 -7.20 -20.90
C GLU A 98 1.82 -6.86 -21.24
N LEU A 99 1.33 -7.40 -22.36
CA LEU A 99 -0.05 -7.24 -22.78
C LEU A 99 -1.00 -7.85 -21.74
N GLY A 100 -1.86 -7.01 -21.20
CA GLY A 100 -2.89 -7.40 -20.25
C GLY A 100 -4.22 -7.72 -20.90
N SER A 101 -5.28 -7.62 -20.11
CA SER A 101 -6.67 -7.76 -20.49
C SER A 101 -7.53 -6.66 -19.90
N VAL A 102 -8.75 -6.51 -20.42
CA VAL A 102 -9.74 -5.60 -19.85
C VAL A 102 -10.21 -6.09 -18.49
N ASN A 103 -10.63 -5.15 -17.65
CA ASN A 103 -11.24 -5.50 -16.37
C ASN A 103 -12.55 -6.27 -16.58
N PRO A 104 -12.85 -7.28 -15.75
CA PRO A 104 -14.12 -7.98 -15.83
C PRO A 104 -15.26 -7.09 -15.32
N PHE A 105 -16.49 -7.43 -15.68
CA PHE A 105 -17.69 -7.03 -14.97
C PHE A 105 -18.25 -8.25 -14.27
N TYR A 106 -18.86 -8.02 -13.12
CA TYR A 106 -19.59 -9.05 -12.39
C TYR A 106 -21.08 -8.74 -12.43
N PHE A 107 -21.91 -9.74 -12.17
CA PHE A 107 -23.36 -9.57 -12.07
C PHE A 107 -23.85 -10.18 -10.78
N ASP A 108 -24.74 -9.49 -10.09
CA ASP A 108 -25.40 -10.04 -8.90
C ASP A 108 -26.56 -10.97 -9.30
N GLU A 109 -27.23 -11.56 -8.31
CA GLU A 109 -28.34 -12.50 -8.50
C GLU A 109 -29.50 -11.90 -9.32
N LYS A 110 -29.69 -10.58 -9.26
CA LYS A 110 -30.68 -9.82 -10.01
C LYS A 110 -30.16 -9.35 -11.38
N ASN A 111 -29.04 -9.90 -11.87
CA ASN A 111 -28.36 -9.49 -13.09
C ASN A 111 -27.95 -8.00 -13.13
N LYS A 112 -27.86 -7.32 -11.99
CA LYS A 112 -27.33 -5.97 -11.92
C LYS A 112 -25.82 -6.01 -12.13
N LYS A 113 -25.33 -5.15 -13.04
CA LYS A 113 -23.89 -5.01 -13.33
C LYS A 113 -23.17 -4.37 -12.14
N ILE A 114 -22.08 -5.01 -11.72
CA ILE A 114 -21.15 -4.53 -10.69
C ILE A 114 -19.78 -4.34 -11.36
N ASN A 115 -19.26 -3.13 -11.29
CA ASN A 115 -17.97 -2.82 -11.87
C ASN A 115 -16.83 -3.45 -11.06
N SER A 116 -15.67 -3.69 -11.68
CA SER A 116 -14.47 -4.12 -10.98
C SER A 116 -13.39 -3.05 -11.04
N GLY A 117 -12.51 -3.04 -10.04
CA GLY A 117 -11.24 -2.34 -10.11
C GLY A 117 -10.25 -3.07 -11.03
N LEU A 118 -9.03 -2.52 -11.14
CA LEU A 118 -7.92 -3.16 -11.85
C LEU A 118 -7.59 -4.56 -11.29
N VAL A 119 -7.82 -4.74 -10.00
CA VAL A 119 -7.77 -5.97 -9.23
C VAL A 119 -8.86 -5.88 -8.17
N SER A 120 -9.62 -6.92 -7.93
CA SER A 120 -10.75 -6.95 -6.98
C SER A 120 -10.51 -8.02 -5.94
N THR A 121 -9.72 -7.69 -4.91
CA THR A 121 -9.21 -8.70 -3.97
C THR A 121 -10.03 -8.89 -2.71
N PHE A 122 -11.08 -8.09 -2.48
CA PHE A 122 -12.01 -8.33 -1.36
C PHE A 122 -13.09 -9.33 -1.79
N SER A 123 -12.64 -10.54 -2.15
CA SER A 123 -13.49 -11.63 -2.67
C SER A 123 -12.87 -13.00 -2.43
N ASN A 124 -13.70 -14.05 -2.42
CA ASN A 124 -13.18 -15.41 -2.35
C ASN A 124 -12.42 -15.80 -3.64
N PHE A 125 -12.98 -15.41 -4.81
CA PHE A 125 -12.37 -15.61 -6.10
C PHE A 125 -12.46 -14.32 -6.91
N THR A 126 -11.45 -14.04 -7.72
CA THR A 126 -11.42 -12.87 -8.58
C THR A 126 -10.87 -13.21 -9.95
N VAL A 127 -11.41 -12.58 -10.99
CA VAL A 127 -10.82 -12.58 -12.34
C VAL A 127 -9.84 -11.43 -12.43
N VAL A 128 -8.62 -11.71 -12.86
CA VAL A 128 -7.54 -10.74 -12.94
C VAL A 128 -6.75 -10.89 -14.24
N SER A 129 -6.23 -9.79 -14.76
CA SER A 129 -5.35 -9.79 -15.92
C SER A 129 -3.94 -10.31 -15.56
N LYS A 130 -3.32 -11.09 -16.44
CA LYS A 130 -2.01 -11.73 -16.21
C LYS A 130 -0.88 -10.74 -15.93
N ASP A 131 -0.96 -9.51 -16.45
CA ASP A 131 0.01 -8.46 -16.23
C ASP A 131 0.00 -7.89 -14.79
N ARG A 132 -0.98 -8.31 -13.98
CA ARG A 132 -1.13 -7.96 -12.56
C ARG A 132 -0.84 -9.10 -11.60
N VAL A 133 -0.34 -10.22 -12.13
CA VAL A 133 -0.10 -11.46 -11.37
C VAL A 133 1.38 -11.79 -11.34
N TYR A 134 1.93 -12.04 -10.15
CA TYR A 134 3.34 -12.39 -9.95
C TYR A 134 3.43 -13.73 -9.20
N LYS A 135 4.37 -14.59 -9.57
CA LYS A 135 4.59 -15.86 -8.86
C LYS A 135 5.20 -15.61 -7.50
N ILE A 136 4.73 -16.33 -6.48
CA ILE A 136 5.30 -16.29 -5.13
C ILE A 136 6.52 -17.23 -5.07
N PRO A 137 7.69 -16.75 -4.64
CA PRO A 137 8.84 -17.63 -4.36
C PRO A 137 8.50 -18.68 -3.30
N ALA A 138 9.08 -19.88 -3.43
CA ALA A 138 8.75 -21.06 -2.59
C ALA A 138 8.72 -20.78 -1.08
N ASN A 139 9.66 -20.02 -0.57
CA ASN A 139 9.86 -19.79 0.87
C ASN A 139 9.27 -18.45 1.37
N LEU A 140 8.39 -17.79 0.59
CA LEU A 140 7.74 -16.56 1.02
C LEU A 140 6.34 -16.88 1.57
N PRO A 141 6.06 -16.58 2.86
CA PRO A 141 4.73 -16.76 3.44
C PRO A 141 3.66 -15.97 2.68
N MET A 142 2.45 -16.53 2.56
CA MET A 142 1.38 -15.96 1.74
C MET A 142 0.86 -14.62 2.26
N ASP A 143 0.84 -14.42 3.58
CA ASP A 143 0.49 -13.14 4.22
C ASP A 143 1.51 -12.05 3.88
N ILE A 144 2.80 -12.36 3.96
CA ILE A 144 3.88 -11.45 3.55
C ILE A 144 3.86 -11.20 2.04
N ALA A 145 3.59 -12.24 1.24
CA ALA A 145 3.51 -12.12 -0.21
C ALA A 145 2.42 -11.14 -0.65
N ALA A 146 1.30 -11.06 0.06
CA ALA A 146 0.24 -10.10 -0.22
C ALA A 146 0.70 -8.63 -0.15
N LEU A 147 1.69 -8.29 0.71
CA LEU A 147 2.27 -6.94 0.79
C LEU A 147 2.94 -6.48 -0.51
N PHE A 148 3.42 -7.42 -1.32
CA PHE A 148 4.03 -7.11 -2.62
C PHE A 148 3.00 -6.59 -3.64
N GLY A 149 1.71 -6.73 -3.35
CA GLY A 149 0.65 -6.17 -4.20
C GLY A 149 0.60 -4.65 -4.19
N CYS A 150 1.02 -4.00 -3.10
CA CYS A 150 0.96 -2.54 -2.95
C CYS A 150 1.99 -1.98 -1.96
N ALA A 151 1.83 -2.24 -0.66
CA ALA A 151 2.54 -1.50 0.39
C ALA A 151 4.06 -1.67 0.33
N LEU A 152 4.53 -2.88 0.13
CA LEU A 152 5.95 -3.19 0.10
C LEU A 152 6.65 -2.52 -1.09
N PRO A 153 6.21 -2.72 -2.35
CA PRO A 153 6.86 -2.08 -3.49
C PRO A 153 6.77 -0.55 -3.43
N THR A 154 5.68 0.01 -2.91
CA THR A 154 5.54 1.46 -2.73
C THR A 154 6.54 1.98 -1.69
N GLY A 155 6.59 1.37 -0.51
CA GLY A 155 7.48 1.81 0.57
C GLY A 155 8.97 1.57 0.27
N PHE A 156 9.32 0.47 -0.40
CA PHE A 156 10.69 0.22 -0.83
C PHE A 156 11.06 1.10 -2.01
N GLY A 157 10.15 1.25 -2.98
CA GLY A 157 10.38 2.01 -4.19
C GLY A 157 10.66 3.49 -3.91
N ILE A 158 9.88 4.12 -3.04
CA ILE A 158 10.11 5.54 -2.69
C ILE A 158 11.51 5.76 -2.10
N VAL A 159 11.97 4.86 -1.25
CA VAL A 159 13.31 4.95 -0.66
C VAL A 159 14.38 4.66 -1.71
N LEU A 160 14.29 3.56 -2.44
CA LEU A 160 15.32 3.12 -3.37
C LEU A 160 15.45 4.03 -4.60
N ASN A 161 14.37 4.71 -5.01
CA ASN A 161 14.40 5.62 -6.16
C ASN A 161 14.97 7.01 -5.80
N TYR A 162 14.71 7.48 -4.59
CA TYR A 162 15.02 8.86 -4.21
C TYR A 162 16.19 9.00 -3.25
N LEU A 163 16.45 8.01 -2.38
CA LEU A 163 17.59 8.08 -1.47
C LEU A 163 18.88 7.84 -2.25
N LYS A 164 19.65 8.90 -2.48
CA LYS A 164 20.93 8.83 -3.22
C LYS A 164 22.12 8.89 -2.24
N LYS A 165 22.68 10.08 -2.06
CA LYS A 165 23.81 10.29 -1.14
C LYS A 165 23.30 10.69 0.24
N ILE A 166 23.77 10.01 1.27
CA ILE A 166 23.48 10.32 2.66
C ILE A 166 24.76 10.14 3.49
N SER A 167 25.06 11.09 4.36
CA SER A 167 26.19 11.02 5.29
C SER A 167 25.78 10.41 6.62
N LYS A 168 26.78 10.07 7.47
CA LYS A 168 26.52 9.46 8.78
C LYS A 168 25.72 10.35 9.72
N ASN A 169 25.82 11.67 9.55
CA ASN A 169 25.14 12.66 10.39
C ASN A 169 23.76 13.07 9.85
N ASP A 170 23.49 12.78 8.58
CA ASP A 170 22.22 13.13 7.96
C ASP A 170 21.06 12.37 8.57
N TYR A 171 19.92 13.04 8.67
CA TYR A 171 18.68 12.48 9.14
C TYR A 171 17.69 12.28 8.00
N VAL A 172 16.91 11.21 8.13
CA VAL A 172 15.80 10.86 7.23
C VAL A 172 14.52 10.80 8.04
N GLY A 173 13.53 11.59 7.63
CA GLY A 173 12.20 11.63 8.24
C GLY A 173 11.18 10.79 7.50
N ILE A 174 10.30 10.13 8.25
CA ILE A 174 9.12 9.45 7.76
C ILE A 174 7.90 10.10 8.42
N TYR A 175 7.07 10.76 7.62
CA TYR A 175 5.83 11.38 8.04
C TYR A 175 4.66 10.46 7.64
N GLY A 176 4.01 9.87 8.66
CA GLY A 176 3.02 8.82 8.46
C GLY A 176 3.62 7.41 8.45
N VAL A 177 3.52 6.72 9.60
CA VAL A 177 4.06 5.37 9.80
C VAL A 177 2.96 4.31 9.70
N GLY A 178 2.13 4.42 8.66
CA GLY A 178 1.17 3.40 8.26
C GLY A 178 1.85 2.23 7.52
N GLY A 179 1.08 1.45 6.78
CA GLY A 179 1.61 0.29 6.06
C GLY A 179 2.76 0.61 5.11
N VAL A 180 2.67 1.70 4.33
CA VAL A 180 3.74 2.13 3.42
C VAL A 180 4.94 2.66 4.20
N GLY A 181 4.70 3.51 5.24
CA GLY A 181 5.78 4.08 6.05
C GLY A 181 6.62 3.04 6.79
N ILE A 182 6.01 1.97 7.30
CA ILE A 182 6.76 0.85 7.91
C ILE A 182 7.60 0.13 6.84
N MET A 183 7.09 -0.08 5.63
CA MET A 183 7.89 -0.67 4.56
C MET A 183 9.06 0.24 4.16
N SER A 184 8.85 1.56 4.12
CA SER A 184 9.95 2.52 3.87
C SER A 184 10.99 2.50 4.99
N LEU A 185 10.56 2.41 6.25
CA LEU A 185 11.49 2.25 7.37
C LEU A 185 12.35 1.00 7.23
N ILE A 186 11.73 -0.13 6.86
CA ILE A 186 12.43 -1.39 6.61
C ILE A 186 13.46 -1.22 5.48
N ALA A 187 13.10 -0.55 4.39
CA ALA A 187 14.02 -0.27 3.30
C ALA A 187 15.21 0.60 3.75
N LEU A 188 14.97 1.68 4.48
CA LEU A 188 16.02 2.55 5.04
C LEU A 188 16.98 1.76 5.95
N LYS A 189 16.43 0.95 6.84
CA LYS A 189 17.24 0.09 7.73
C LYS A 189 18.08 -0.92 6.96
N SER A 190 17.53 -1.48 5.88
CA SER A 190 18.26 -2.43 5.02
C SER A 190 19.45 -1.80 4.29
N LEU A 191 19.40 -0.48 4.07
CA LEU A 191 20.48 0.34 3.52
C LEU A 191 21.49 0.81 4.57
N GLY A 192 21.32 0.42 5.85
CA GLY A 192 22.20 0.80 6.93
C GLY A 192 21.97 2.21 7.50
N ILE A 193 20.89 2.87 7.13
CA ILE A 193 20.56 4.21 7.64
C ILE A 193 20.23 4.12 9.13
N LYS A 194 20.97 4.87 9.96
CA LYS A 194 20.84 4.85 11.42
C LYS A 194 19.99 6.00 11.94
N ASN A 195 20.16 7.21 11.40
CA ASN A 195 19.47 8.41 11.84
C ASN A 195 18.10 8.56 11.16
N ILE A 196 17.14 7.78 11.59
CA ILE A 196 15.76 7.82 11.09
C ILE A 196 14.86 8.35 12.21
N TYR A 197 14.02 9.32 11.88
CA TYR A 197 12.94 9.73 12.76
C TYR A 197 11.57 9.49 12.09
N ALA A 198 10.57 9.23 12.91
CA ALA A 198 9.23 8.92 12.46
C ALA A 198 8.18 9.79 13.16
N ILE A 199 7.31 10.39 12.39
CA ILE A 199 6.21 11.24 12.85
C ILE A 199 4.88 10.58 12.51
N ASP A 200 4.02 10.38 13.51
CA ASP A 200 2.67 9.87 13.33
C ASP A 200 1.77 10.41 14.47
N LYS A 201 0.48 10.53 14.21
CA LYS A 201 -0.50 10.88 15.26
C LYS A 201 -0.80 9.70 16.19
N ASN A 202 -0.57 8.48 15.72
CA ASN A 202 -0.94 7.24 16.42
C ASN A 202 0.26 6.69 17.20
N LYS A 203 0.17 6.70 18.55
CA LYS A 203 1.21 6.18 19.44
C LYS A 203 1.56 4.71 19.17
N ARG A 204 0.58 3.88 18.78
CA ARG A 204 0.83 2.47 18.42
C ARG A 204 1.77 2.36 17.22
N ASN A 205 1.52 3.14 16.16
CA ASN A 205 2.37 3.17 14.97
C ASN A 205 3.79 3.59 15.31
N LEU A 206 3.94 4.62 16.17
CA LEU A 206 5.23 5.11 16.66
C LEU A 206 5.98 4.01 17.45
N ASN A 207 5.29 3.26 18.30
CA ASN A 207 5.88 2.13 19.03
C ASN A 207 6.35 1.02 18.09
N ILE A 208 5.61 0.74 17.02
CA ILE A 208 6.03 -0.20 15.97
C ILE A 208 7.28 0.34 15.28
N ALA A 209 7.30 1.61 14.86
CA ALA A 209 8.47 2.22 14.22
C ALA A 209 9.71 2.15 15.12
N LYS A 210 9.56 2.38 16.42
CA LYS A 210 10.64 2.25 17.41
C LYS A 210 11.18 0.81 17.42
N LYS A 211 10.32 -0.22 17.44
CA LYS A 211 10.71 -1.63 17.39
C LYS A 211 11.47 -1.98 16.09
N PHE A 212 11.19 -1.29 14.99
CA PHE A 212 11.93 -1.44 13.72
C PHE A 212 13.15 -0.53 13.61
N GLY A 213 13.56 0.13 14.71
CA GLY A 213 14.84 0.81 14.83
C GLY A 213 14.85 2.28 14.40
N CYS A 214 13.71 2.98 14.44
CA CYS A 214 13.72 4.44 14.41
C CYS A 214 14.47 4.99 15.64
N LYS A 215 15.35 5.97 15.40
CA LYS A 215 16.10 6.65 16.47
C LYS A 215 15.18 7.55 17.31
N PHE A 216 14.28 8.27 16.64
CA PHE A 216 13.27 9.10 17.28
C PHE A 216 11.88 8.79 16.72
N THR A 217 10.89 8.71 17.61
CA THR A 217 9.47 8.56 17.21
C THR A 217 8.65 9.56 18.01
N SER A 218 7.80 10.35 17.32
CA SER A 218 7.06 11.43 17.96
C SER A 218 5.77 11.79 17.23
N THR A 219 4.85 12.45 17.94
CA THR A 219 3.83 13.26 17.28
C THR A 219 4.48 14.52 16.71
N LEU A 220 3.81 15.17 15.73
CA LEU A 220 4.36 16.36 15.11
C LEU A 220 4.66 17.46 16.11
N GLU A 221 3.72 17.79 16.98
CA GLU A 221 3.87 18.81 18.00
C GLU A 221 5.07 18.54 18.93
N ASN A 222 5.19 17.32 19.44
CA ASN A 222 6.31 16.97 20.31
C ASN A 222 7.65 16.94 19.56
N PHE A 223 7.66 16.60 18.28
CA PHE A 223 8.86 16.64 17.47
C PHE A 223 9.39 18.07 17.35
N GLU A 224 8.55 19.00 16.94
CA GLU A 224 8.95 20.41 16.79
C GLU A 224 9.37 21.06 18.09
N LYS A 225 8.63 20.81 19.20
CA LYS A 225 8.91 21.42 20.51
C LYS A 225 10.06 20.78 21.27
N LYS A 226 10.28 19.46 21.16
CA LYS A 226 11.16 18.71 22.07
C LYS A 226 12.33 18.00 21.41
N ILE A 227 12.24 17.67 20.12
CA ILE A 227 13.26 16.86 19.42
C ILE A 227 14.04 17.69 18.42
N LEU A 228 13.33 18.44 17.58
CA LEU A 228 13.96 19.34 16.62
C LEU A 228 14.71 20.44 17.38
N SER A 229 15.85 20.83 16.91
CA SER A 229 16.81 21.75 17.52
C SER A 229 17.53 21.24 18.78
N LYS A 230 16.90 20.42 19.63
CA LYS A 230 17.56 19.84 20.81
C LYS A 230 18.43 18.63 20.49
N PHE A 231 17.96 17.73 19.60
CA PHE A 231 18.63 16.47 19.26
C PHE A 231 18.94 16.33 17.77
N ILE A 232 18.24 17.09 16.91
CA ILE A 232 18.39 17.07 15.45
C ILE A 232 18.56 18.49 14.97
N ASN A 233 19.71 18.79 14.35
CA ASN A 233 19.87 20.06 13.67
C ASN A 233 19.10 20.00 12.34
N LYS A 234 18.26 21.00 12.08
CA LYS A 234 17.45 21.06 10.84
C LYS A 234 18.30 20.94 9.57
N LYS A 235 19.50 21.55 9.52
CA LYS A 235 20.43 21.47 8.37
C LYS A 235 20.91 20.05 8.06
N ASP A 236 20.76 19.11 8.99
CA ASP A 236 21.14 17.70 8.81
C ASP A 236 19.97 16.83 8.29
N ILE A 237 18.73 17.39 8.18
CA ILE A 237 17.58 16.67 7.65
C ILE A 237 17.61 16.73 6.12
N LYS A 238 18.08 15.68 5.47
CA LYS A 238 18.31 15.64 4.01
C LYS A 238 17.14 15.05 3.22
N TYR A 239 16.34 14.19 3.84
CA TYR A 239 15.20 13.55 3.18
C TYR A 239 14.01 13.49 4.14
N ASN A 240 12.84 13.88 3.64
CA ASN A 240 11.56 13.63 4.28
C ASN A 240 10.63 12.90 3.32
N PHE A 241 10.13 11.74 3.75
CA PHE A 241 9.15 10.93 3.04
C PHE A 241 7.79 11.11 3.69
N GLU A 242 6.82 11.65 2.95
CA GLU A 242 5.47 11.88 3.45
C GLU A 242 4.52 10.84 2.88
N MET A 243 3.88 10.09 3.75
CA MET A 243 3.01 8.95 3.44
C MET A 243 1.69 8.96 4.20
N SER A 244 1.42 10.06 4.93
CA SER A 244 0.17 10.19 5.70
C SER A 244 -0.98 10.73 4.87
N GLY A 245 -0.70 11.55 3.85
CA GLY A 245 -1.69 12.30 3.09
C GLY A 245 -2.37 13.41 3.90
N ASN A 246 -1.79 13.82 5.04
CA ASN A 246 -2.32 14.88 5.88
C ASN A 246 -1.62 16.21 5.56
N LYS A 247 -2.39 17.26 5.26
CA LYS A 247 -1.85 18.58 4.86
C LYS A 247 -0.87 19.16 5.87
N MET A 248 -1.22 19.13 7.15
CA MET A 248 -0.33 19.65 8.21
C MET A 248 0.98 18.88 8.28
N MET A 249 0.94 17.56 8.08
CA MET A 249 2.15 16.74 8.03
C MET A 249 3.00 17.04 6.79
N MET A 250 2.36 17.29 5.64
CA MET A 250 3.04 17.68 4.40
C MET A 250 3.75 19.03 4.55
N GLU A 251 3.07 20.05 5.06
CA GLU A 251 3.64 21.39 5.30
C GLU A 251 4.79 21.32 6.32
N ALA A 252 4.60 20.60 7.43
CA ALA A 252 5.63 20.41 8.43
C ALA A 252 6.86 19.64 7.90
N ALA A 253 6.63 18.64 7.04
CA ALA A 253 7.72 17.89 6.44
C ALA A 253 8.60 18.76 5.53
N ILE A 254 8.01 19.72 4.80
CA ILE A 254 8.76 20.72 4.00
C ILE A 254 9.49 21.69 4.94
N LYS A 255 8.77 22.26 5.93
CA LYS A 255 9.32 23.24 6.88
C LYS A 255 10.53 22.69 7.62
N ASN A 256 10.48 21.44 8.06
CA ASN A 256 11.50 20.79 8.89
C ASN A 256 12.66 20.21 8.06
N LEU A 257 12.67 20.37 6.76
CA LEU A 257 13.74 19.93 5.87
C LEU A 257 14.86 20.95 5.81
N SER A 258 16.11 20.52 5.63
CA SER A 258 17.24 21.41 5.36
C SER A 258 17.07 22.16 4.03
N ASP A 259 17.76 23.27 3.84
CA ASP A 259 17.62 24.10 2.62
C ASP A 259 18.00 23.36 1.33
N SER A 260 18.89 22.38 1.39
CA SER A 260 19.25 21.52 0.25
C SER A 260 18.58 20.15 0.30
N GLY A 261 17.57 19.97 1.14
CA GLY A 261 16.93 18.67 1.36
C GLY A 261 15.90 18.29 0.30
N ASN A 262 15.52 17.02 0.34
CA ASN A 262 14.59 16.42 -0.62
C ASN A 262 13.30 15.98 0.08
N MET A 263 12.19 16.51 -0.37
CA MET A 263 10.84 16.15 0.07
C MET A 263 10.19 15.22 -0.95
N ILE A 264 9.69 14.06 -0.52
CA ILE A 264 9.04 13.09 -1.40
C ILE A 264 7.63 12.80 -0.87
N PHE A 265 6.62 13.15 -1.66
CA PHE A 265 5.22 12.91 -1.37
C PHE A 265 4.73 11.60 -1.97
N ALA A 266 4.15 10.73 -1.16
CA ALA A 266 3.41 9.53 -1.57
C ALA A 266 2.04 9.41 -0.88
N GLY A 267 1.77 10.21 0.14
CA GLY A 267 0.49 10.24 0.83
C GLY A 267 -0.61 10.83 -0.04
N ASN A 268 -1.79 10.19 -0.06
CA ASN A 268 -2.96 10.67 -0.81
C ASN A 268 -3.80 11.60 0.05
N THR A 269 -3.89 12.87 -0.33
CA THR A 269 -4.80 13.87 0.26
C THR A 269 -6.23 13.68 -0.26
N LYS A 270 -7.18 14.43 0.29
CA LYS A 270 -8.51 14.59 -0.32
C LYS A 270 -8.39 15.38 -1.62
N LYS A 271 -9.25 15.07 -2.58
CA LYS A 271 -9.36 15.85 -3.81
C LYS A 271 -9.75 17.30 -3.47
N GLY A 272 -8.98 18.26 -4.02
CA GLY A 272 -9.18 19.69 -3.77
C GLY A 272 -8.44 20.21 -2.53
N ASP A 273 -7.70 19.39 -1.80
CA ASP A 273 -6.80 19.88 -0.75
C ASP A 273 -5.59 20.62 -1.33
N PHE A 274 -5.20 21.69 -0.65
CA PHE A 274 -4.00 22.49 -0.97
C PHE A 274 -3.07 22.52 0.24
N ILE A 275 -1.77 22.62 -0.01
CA ILE A 275 -0.73 22.88 0.99
C ILE A 275 -0.12 24.26 0.76
N ARG A 276 0.34 24.89 1.84
CA ARG A 276 1.09 26.15 1.79
C ARG A 276 2.56 25.85 1.59
N LEU A 277 3.18 26.56 0.66
CA LEU A 277 4.60 26.47 0.39
C LEU A 277 5.20 27.88 0.37
N ASN A 278 6.30 28.08 1.12
CA ASN A 278 7.07 29.29 1.01
C ASN A 278 7.97 29.19 -0.24
N PRO A 279 7.86 30.10 -1.22
CA PRO A 279 8.70 30.05 -2.42
C PRO A 279 10.21 30.09 -2.13
N TYR A 280 10.64 30.76 -1.06
CA TYR A 280 12.04 30.78 -0.62
C TYR A 280 12.60 29.39 -0.30
N ASP A 281 11.76 28.46 0.17
CA ASP A 281 12.18 27.06 0.38
C ASP A 281 12.73 26.44 -0.91
N LEU A 282 12.12 26.72 -2.06
CA LEU A 282 12.58 26.24 -3.37
C LEU A 282 13.79 27.03 -3.89
N ILE A 283 13.77 28.34 -3.70
CA ILE A 283 14.86 29.23 -4.15
C ILE A 283 16.17 28.87 -3.43
N PHE A 284 16.11 28.56 -2.15
CA PHE A 284 17.28 28.12 -1.37
C PHE A 284 17.68 26.65 -1.58
N GLY A 285 16.95 25.91 -2.41
CA GLY A 285 17.41 24.61 -2.92
C GLY A 285 16.68 23.38 -2.40
N LYS A 286 15.61 23.52 -1.61
CA LYS A 286 14.74 22.39 -1.31
C LYS A 286 14.13 21.82 -2.59
N LYS A 287 14.06 20.50 -2.67
CA LYS A 287 13.49 19.81 -3.82
C LYS A 287 12.24 19.05 -3.39
N ILE A 288 11.17 19.16 -4.17
CA ILE A 288 9.90 18.50 -3.91
C ILE A 288 9.60 17.57 -5.07
N PHE A 289 9.31 16.31 -4.73
CA PHE A 289 8.98 15.26 -5.68
C PHE A 289 7.65 14.60 -5.31
N GLY A 290 6.87 14.24 -6.31
CA GLY A 290 5.77 13.29 -6.17
C GLY A 290 6.27 11.88 -6.43
N PHE A 291 5.70 10.89 -5.75
CA PHE A 291 5.95 9.48 -5.98
C PHE A 291 4.63 8.72 -6.08
N SER A 292 4.47 8.01 -7.17
CA SER A 292 3.37 7.08 -7.38
C SER A 292 3.89 5.64 -7.40
N GLY A 293 3.07 4.69 -6.96
CA GLY A 293 3.42 3.28 -7.14
C GLY A 293 3.61 2.87 -8.60
N ASN A 294 3.18 3.69 -9.58
CA ASN A 294 3.50 3.49 -11.00
C ASN A 294 4.98 3.74 -11.32
N ASP A 295 5.70 4.49 -10.47
CA ASP A 295 7.14 4.74 -10.60
C ASP A 295 7.97 3.50 -10.20
N VAL A 296 7.30 2.46 -9.70
CA VAL A 296 7.92 1.19 -9.31
C VAL A 296 7.71 0.14 -10.39
N SER A 297 8.80 -0.37 -10.93
CA SER A 297 8.77 -1.63 -11.66
C SER A 297 8.91 -2.79 -10.68
N LEU A 298 7.77 -3.33 -10.21
CA LEU A 298 7.80 -4.49 -9.32
C LEU A 298 8.53 -5.66 -9.99
N GLU A 299 8.37 -5.86 -11.30
CA GLU A 299 9.02 -6.92 -12.06
C GLU A 299 10.56 -6.82 -12.01
N LYS A 300 11.11 -5.63 -12.24
CA LYS A 300 12.56 -5.38 -12.20
C LYS A 300 13.14 -5.50 -10.79
N ASN A 301 12.42 -5.01 -9.80
CA ASN A 301 12.90 -4.90 -8.43
C ASN A 301 12.53 -6.11 -7.55
N PHE A 302 11.75 -7.07 -8.06
CA PHE A 302 11.20 -8.16 -7.27
C PHE A 302 12.28 -8.96 -6.52
N LYS A 303 13.34 -9.36 -7.21
CA LYS A 303 14.45 -10.10 -6.60
C LYS A 303 15.14 -9.30 -5.48
N ASN A 304 15.32 -7.99 -5.68
CA ASN A 304 15.94 -7.12 -4.67
C ASN A 304 15.02 -6.97 -3.45
N TYR A 305 13.72 -6.77 -3.66
CA TYR A 305 12.74 -6.69 -2.57
C TYR A 305 12.69 -7.99 -1.76
N ILE A 306 12.73 -9.15 -2.42
CA ILE A 306 12.84 -10.46 -1.74
C ILE A 306 14.13 -10.56 -0.91
N LYS A 307 15.27 -10.10 -1.45
CA LYS A 307 16.55 -10.10 -0.73
C LYS A 307 16.48 -9.23 0.53
N ILE A 308 15.86 -8.06 0.45
CA ILE A 308 15.69 -7.15 1.59
C ILE A 308 14.76 -7.77 2.64
N ILE A 309 13.58 -8.23 2.24
CA ILE A 309 12.58 -8.72 3.19
C ILE A 309 13.02 -10.02 3.89
N LYS A 310 13.80 -10.86 3.23
CA LYS A 310 14.37 -12.09 3.81
C LYS A 310 15.38 -11.84 4.93
N LYS A 311 15.98 -10.65 5.00
CA LYS A 311 16.86 -10.28 6.12
C LYS A 311 16.09 -9.97 7.41
N ILE A 312 14.78 -9.87 7.33
CA ILE A 312 13.91 -9.55 8.45
C ILE A 312 13.14 -10.80 8.84
N ASN A 313 12.95 -10.99 10.14
CA ASN A 313 12.12 -12.08 10.62
C ASN A 313 10.65 -11.86 10.16
N PHE A 314 10.14 -12.77 9.32
CA PHE A 314 8.77 -12.71 8.79
C PHE A 314 7.72 -12.68 9.91
N LYS A 315 7.94 -13.38 11.03
CA LYS A 315 7.05 -13.35 12.19
C LYS A 315 6.97 -11.94 12.79
N GLN A 316 8.07 -11.20 12.81
CA GLN A 316 8.08 -9.81 13.27
C GLN A 316 7.22 -8.93 12.36
N ILE A 317 7.23 -9.15 11.06
CA ILE A 317 6.41 -8.41 10.10
C ILE A 317 4.94 -8.84 10.23
N SER A 318 4.64 -10.14 10.28
CA SER A 318 3.27 -10.63 10.41
C SER A 318 2.59 -10.14 11.69
N ASN A 319 3.33 -10.02 12.79
CA ASN A 319 2.81 -9.59 14.09
C ASN A 319 2.40 -8.11 14.17
N ILE A 320 2.75 -7.28 13.19
CA ILE A 320 2.30 -5.87 13.15
C ILE A 320 0.92 -5.70 12.51
N PHE A 321 0.42 -6.72 11.84
CA PHE A 321 -0.87 -6.70 11.15
C PHE A 321 -1.94 -7.45 11.95
N SER A 322 -3.17 -6.98 11.88
CA SER A 322 -4.32 -7.60 12.53
C SER A 322 -5.10 -8.42 11.52
N ILE A 323 -5.35 -9.70 11.83
CA ILE A 323 -6.03 -10.64 10.92
C ILE A 323 -7.52 -10.67 11.21
N TYR A 324 -8.33 -10.53 10.17
CA TYR A 324 -9.80 -10.62 10.20
C TYR A 324 -10.28 -11.69 9.22
N LYS A 325 -11.39 -12.38 9.56
CA LYS A 325 -12.12 -13.21 8.59
C LYS A 325 -12.84 -12.32 7.57
N PHE A 326 -13.01 -12.77 6.34
CA PHE A 326 -13.68 -12.00 5.29
C PHE A 326 -15.08 -11.48 5.70
N LYS A 327 -15.87 -12.27 6.43
CA LYS A 327 -17.19 -11.85 6.93
C LYS A 327 -17.14 -10.61 7.84
N ASN A 328 -16.00 -10.33 8.45
CA ASN A 328 -15.76 -9.21 9.37
C ASN A 328 -15.05 -8.04 8.68
N ILE A 329 -15.11 -7.92 7.36
CA ILE A 329 -14.39 -6.88 6.61
C ILE A 329 -14.79 -5.46 7.02
N ASN A 330 -16.05 -5.22 7.36
CA ASN A 330 -16.51 -3.91 7.83
C ASN A 330 -15.98 -3.57 9.23
N GLU A 331 -15.85 -4.55 10.12
CA GLU A 331 -15.18 -4.38 11.41
C GLU A 331 -13.71 -3.99 11.21
N ALA A 332 -13.00 -4.69 10.32
CA ALA A 332 -11.62 -4.39 9.94
C ALA A 332 -11.45 -2.95 9.40
N ILE A 333 -12.41 -2.48 8.58
CA ILE A 333 -12.47 -1.11 8.05
C ILE A 333 -12.67 -0.09 9.18
N LEU A 334 -13.58 -0.36 10.12
CA LEU A 334 -13.83 0.51 11.26
C LEU A 334 -12.62 0.61 12.18
N ASP A 335 -11.98 -0.49 12.49
CA ASP A 335 -10.77 -0.52 13.32
C ASP A 335 -9.62 0.22 12.65
N PHE A 336 -9.48 0.09 11.33
CA PHE A 336 -8.49 0.85 10.58
C PHE A 336 -8.81 2.36 10.58
N LYS A 337 -10.06 2.74 10.40
CA LYS A 337 -10.52 4.14 10.48
C LYS A 337 -10.25 4.76 11.86
N LYS A 338 -10.52 4.00 12.93
CA LYS A 338 -10.23 4.41 14.33
C LYS A 338 -8.73 4.43 14.66
N GLY A 339 -7.88 3.81 13.83
CA GLY A 339 -6.44 3.69 14.08
C GLY A 339 -6.09 2.68 15.19
N THR A 340 -7.00 1.79 15.56
CA THR A 340 -6.76 0.72 16.55
C THR A 340 -5.88 -0.39 15.97
N VAL A 341 -5.77 -0.47 14.64
CA VAL A 341 -4.90 -1.39 13.92
C VAL A 341 -4.03 -0.65 12.92
N LEU A 342 -2.79 -1.11 12.70
CA LEU A 342 -1.88 -0.50 11.72
C LEU A 342 -2.39 -0.72 10.30
N ARG A 343 -2.75 -1.96 9.99
CA ARG A 343 -3.24 -2.37 8.68
C ARG A 343 -3.94 -3.72 8.80
N PRO A 344 -5.24 -3.80 8.48
CA PRO A 344 -5.97 -5.06 8.53
C PRO A 344 -5.54 -6.02 7.39
N LEU A 345 -5.44 -7.30 7.72
CA LEU A 345 -5.24 -8.42 6.80
C LEU A 345 -6.50 -9.30 6.79
N ILE A 346 -7.16 -9.37 5.67
CA ILE A 346 -8.34 -10.22 5.48
C ILE A 346 -7.88 -11.62 5.06
N LYS A 347 -8.33 -12.62 5.82
CA LYS A 347 -8.12 -14.05 5.54
C LYS A 347 -9.40 -14.64 4.99
N PHE A 348 -9.30 -15.35 3.86
CA PHE A 348 -10.37 -16.03 3.15
C PHE A 348 -10.37 -17.53 3.38
#